data_6104774620b9f641b88854cae7d4c2c8
#
_entry.id   6104774620b9f641b88854cae7d4c2c8
#
_cell.length_a   1.000
_cell.length_b   1.000
_cell.length_c   1.000
_cell.angle_alpha   90.00
_cell.angle_beta   90.00
_cell.angle_gamma   90.00
#
_symmetry.space_group_name_H-M   'P 1'
#
loop_
_entity.id
_entity.type
_entity.pdbx_description
1 polymer ?
#
loop_
_entity_poly.entity_id
_entity_poly.type
_entity_poly.pdbx_seq_one_letter_code
_entity_poly.pdbx_strand_id
1 'polypeptide(L)'
;MSETVFVKRTTISSSNSHTVGLKNDGTVVAVGDNYDGECDVEGWKDIVAISAGGGHIVGLKKDGTVVAVGDNDDGECDVEGWKDIVAISAGNNHTVGLKKDGTVVVIGACDTANWTDIVAISAGYAYTVGLKKDGTVVGVGWNRYGRYDFEGSTDIVAISAYNDHTVGLKKDGTVVAVGDDDEGQCDVEGWKDIVAISAGYYHTVGLKKDGTVVAVGDNEYGQCNVEDWKDIVAISAGDERTVGLKKDGTVVTVGWNDDGQSDVSSWTDIKLPE
;
A
#
# COMPACT_ATOMS: atom_id res chain seq x y z
N MET A 1 7.06 -15.28 -25.44
CA MET A 1 7.91 -14.86 -24.31
C MET A 1 6.95 -14.34 -23.26
N SER A 2 6.83 -14.99 -22.10
CA SER A 2 5.95 -14.48 -21.04
C SER A 2 6.60 -13.22 -20.50
N GLU A 3 5.98 -12.06 -20.72
CA GLU A 3 6.31 -10.86 -19.98
C GLU A 3 6.10 -11.16 -18.50
N THR A 4 7.18 -11.18 -17.75
CA THR A 4 7.12 -11.31 -16.29
C THR A 4 6.46 -10.04 -15.79
N VAL A 5 5.24 -10.13 -15.28
CA VAL A 5 4.58 -9.03 -14.60
C VAL A 5 5.39 -8.75 -13.34
N PHE A 6 6.09 -7.62 -13.31
CA PHE A 6 6.79 -7.17 -12.11
C PHE A 6 5.75 -6.66 -11.12
N VAL A 7 5.34 -7.51 -10.20
CA VAL A 7 4.57 -7.09 -9.02
C VAL A 7 5.55 -6.37 -8.10
N LYS A 8 5.39 -5.05 -7.94
CA LYS A 8 6.23 -4.26 -7.03
C LYS A 8 6.01 -4.76 -5.60
N ARG A 9 7.06 -5.27 -4.98
CA ARG A 9 7.04 -5.76 -3.60
C ARG A 9 7.18 -4.60 -2.64
N THR A 10 6.22 -4.45 -1.74
CA THR A 10 6.21 -3.40 -0.71
C THR A 10 7.20 -3.78 0.39
N THR A 11 8.14 -2.88 0.69
CA THR A 11 9.19 -3.06 1.71
C THR A 11 9.05 -2.15 2.91
N ILE A 12 8.24 -1.08 2.79
CA ILE A 12 7.73 -0.27 3.89
C ILE A 12 6.21 -0.13 3.71
N SER A 13 5.45 -0.20 4.78
CA SER A 13 4.00 -0.02 4.76
C SER A 13 3.55 0.70 6.03
N SER A 14 2.65 1.65 5.86
CA SER A 14 2.06 2.42 6.95
C SER A 14 0.55 2.40 6.83
N SER A 15 -0.14 2.34 7.95
CA SER A 15 -1.60 2.30 8.01
C SER A 15 -2.14 3.28 9.05
N ASN A 16 -3.18 2.95 9.76
CA ASN A 16 -3.79 3.76 10.81
C ASN A 16 -2.77 4.08 11.93
N SER A 17 -2.40 3.11 12.73
CA SER A 17 -1.67 3.29 13.98
C SER A 17 -0.30 2.60 14.02
N HIS A 18 0.14 1.95 12.93
CA HIS A 18 1.42 1.24 12.91
C HIS A 18 2.16 1.38 11.58
N THR A 19 3.48 1.21 11.64
CA THR A 19 4.39 1.23 10.49
C THR A 19 5.24 -0.03 10.48
N VAL A 20 5.43 -0.61 9.31
CA VAL A 20 6.11 -1.89 9.10
C VAL A 20 7.25 -1.74 8.10
N GLY A 21 8.37 -2.38 8.39
CA GLY A 21 9.55 -2.41 7.53
C GLY A 21 10.05 -3.85 7.29
N LEU A 22 10.31 -4.18 6.05
CA LEU A 22 10.94 -5.45 5.65
C LEU A 22 12.45 -5.27 5.59
N LYS A 23 13.21 -6.10 6.30
CA LYS A 23 14.68 -6.09 6.27
C LYS A 23 15.26 -6.92 5.12
N ASN A 24 16.52 -6.65 4.79
CA ASN A 24 17.26 -7.37 3.75
C ASN A 24 17.37 -8.89 3.99
N ASP A 25 17.36 -9.32 5.24
CA ASP A 25 17.42 -10.74 5.63
C ASP A 25 16.07 -11.47 5.59
N GLY A 26 14.99 -10.75 5.24
CA GLY A 26 13.63 -11.29 5.19
C GLY A 26 12.92 -11.34 6.54
N THR A 27 13.48 -10.70 7.58
CA THR A 27 12.77 -10.43 8.83
C THR A 27 11.99 -9.12 8.74
N VAL A 28 11.05 -8.90 9.67
CA VAL A 28 10.15 -7.74 9.67
C VAL A 28 10.29 -6.99 10.99
N VAL A 29 10.17 -5.67 10.93
CA VAL A 29 10.08 -4.79 12.10
C VAL A 29 8.79 -3.99 12.01
N ALA A 30 8.17 -3.72 13.16
CA ALA A 30 6.97 -2.91 13.25
C ALA A 30 7.05 -1.98 14.47
N VAL A 31 6.40 -0.82 14.39
CA VAL A 31 6.24 0.15 15.48
C VAL A 31 4.85 0.77 15.42
N GLY A 32 4.35 1.23 16.55
CA GLY A 32 3.04 1.84 16.70
C GLY A 32 2.17 1.08 17.69
N ASP A 33 0.87 1.24 17.57
CA ASP A 33 -0.11 0.52 18.38
C ASP A 33 0.06 -0.99 18.24
N ASN A 34 -0.14 -1.69 19.35
CA ASN A 34 -0.03 -3.15 19.43
C ASN A 34 -1.09 -3.73 20.37
N TYR A 35 -2.28 -3.15 20.38
CA TYR A 35 -3.35 -3.54 21.30
C TYR A 35 -3.87 -4.95 20.98
N ASP A 36 -3.99 -5.27 19.69
CA ASP A 36 -4.47 -6.58 19.20
C ASP A 36 -3.33 -7.46 18.67
N GLY A 37 -2.05 -7.09 18.96
CA GLY A 37 -0.87 -7.83 18.52
C GLY A 37 -0.44 -7.52 17.08
N GLU A 38 -0.81 -6.36 16.54
CA GLU A 38 -0.50 -5.95 15.16
C GLU A 38 1.01 -5.91 14.90
N CYS A 39 1.78 -5.51 15.91
CA CYS A 39 3.23 -5.42 15.80
C CYS A 39 3.96 -6.73 16.17
N ASP A 40 3.27 -7.83 16.47
CA ASP A 40 3.86 -9.12 16.87
C ASP A 40 4.45 -9.91 15.69
N VAL A 41 5.28 -9.24 14.91
CA VAL A 41 5.96 -9.78 13.72
C VAL A 41 7.26 -10.53 14.06
N GLU A 42 7.60 -10.65 15.35
CA GLU A 42 8.80 -11.38 15.78
C GLU A 42 8.76 -12.84 15.32
N GLY A 43 9.86 -13.31 14.78
CA GLY A 43 9.96 -14.67 14.27
C GLY A 43 9.52 -14.87 12.81
N TRP A 44 8.98 -13.84 12.16
CA TRP A 44 8.73 -13.91 10.72
C TRP A 44 10.04 -13.99 9.95
N LYS A 45 10.09 -14.92 8.99
CA LYS A 45 11.27 -15.20 8.16
C LYS A 45 10.85 -15.47 6.72
N ASP A 46 11.81 -15.28 5.82
CA ASP A 46 11.60 -15.48 4.38
C ASP A 46 10.51 -14.57 3.80
N ILE A 47 10.24 -13.44 4.44
CA ILE A 47 9.28 -12.45 3.97
C ILE A 47 9.86 -11.71 2.76
N VAL A 48 9.04 -11.51 1.74
CA VAL A 48 9.41 -10.84 0.48
C VAL A 48 8.56 -9.62 0.18
N ALA A 49 7.41 -9.48 0.84
CA ALA A 49 6.54 -8.29 0.80
C ALA A 49 5.73 -8.20 2.07
N ILE A 50 5.35 -6.98 2.45
CA ILE A 50 4.52 -6.66 3.62
C ILE A 50 3.38 -5.73 3.25
N SER A 51 2.29 -5.77 4.02
CA SER A 51 1.19 -4.82 3.92
C SER A 51 0.58 -4.59 5.29
N ALA A 52 0.43 -3.32 5.67
CA ALA A 52 -0.26 -2.90 6.89
C ALA A 52 -1.71 -2.54 6.57
N GLY A 53 -2.64 -3.10 7.29
CA GLY A 53 -4.07 -2.83 7.24
C GLY A 53 -4.54 -1.94 8.40
N GLY A 54 -5.83 -1.82 8.65
CA GLY A 54 -6.40 -1.01 9.73
C GLY A 54 -5.89 -1.44 11.11
N GLY A 55 -6.02 -2.71 11.46
CA GLY A 55 -5.59 -3.30 12.72
C GLY A 55 -4.78 -4.59 12.56
N HIS A 56 -4.20 -4.87 11.37
CA HIS A 56 -3.46 -6.10 11.13
C HIS A 56 -2.30 -5.90 10.15
N ILE A 57 -1.31 -6.78 10.20
CA ILE A 57 -0.18 -6.81 9.29
C ILE A 57 -0.15 -8.15 8.55
N VAL A 58 0.14 -8.09 7.26
CA VAL A 58 0.24 -9.26 6.38
C VAL A 58 1.65 -9.36 5.80
N GLY A 59 2.22 -10.55 5.81
CA GLY A 59 3.53 -10.88 5.23
C GLY A 59 3.43 -11.96 4.17
N LEU A 60 3.95 -11.67 2.97
CA LEU A 60 4.09 -12.65 1.89
C LEU A 60 5.44 -13.34 2.02
N LYS A 61 5.44 -14.68 2.10
CA LYS A 61 6.66 -15.48 2.11
C LYS A 61 7.15 -15.80 0.70
N LYS A 62 8.44 -16.07 0.61
CA LYS A 62 9.13 -16.43 -0.64
C LYS A 62 8.52 -17.64 -1.37
N ASP A 63 7.91 -18.56 -0.63
CA ASP A 63 7.26 -19.76 -1.18
C ASP A 63 5.81 -19.52 -1.67
N GLY A 64 5.32 -18.28 -1.55
CA GLY A 64 3.97 -17.89 -1.96
C GLY A 64 2.89 -18.21 -0.92
N THR A 65 3.27 -18.57 0.30
CA THR A 65 2.35 -18.61 1.46
C THR A 65 2.29 -17.25 2.14
N VAL A 66 1.27 -17.03 2.98
CA VAL A 66 1.01 -15.74 3.65
C VAL A 66 0.92 -15.97 5.15
N VAL A 67 1.35 -14.98 5.92
CA VAL A 67 1.19 -14.89 7.38
C VAL A 67 0.54 -13.56 7.72
N ALA A 68 -0.21 -13.53 8.82
CA ALA A 68 -0.83 -12.32 9.33
C ALA A 68 -0.83 -12.30 10.86
N VAL A 69 -0.86 -11.09 11.45
CA VAL A 69 -1.02 -10.83 12.89
C VAL A 69 -1.86 -9.58 13.09
N GLY A 70 -2.45 -9.44 14.27
CA GLY A 70 -3.29 -8.31 14.65
C GLY A 70 -4.75 -8.71 14.83
N ASP A 71 -5.62 -7.72 14.71
CA ASP A 71 -7.07 -7.91 14.76
C ASP A 71 -7.54 -8.99 13.79
N ASN A 72 -8.48 -9.81 14.24
CA ASN A 72 -9.07 -10.90 13.47
C ASN A 72 -10.57 -11.06 13.73
N ASP A 73 -11.25 -10.01 14.16
CA ASP A 73 -12.68 -10.05 14.50
C ASP A 73 -13.55 -10.31 13.24
N ASP A 74 -13.11 -9.83 12.09
CA ASP A 74 -13.75 -10.06 10.77
C ASP A 74 -13.06 -11.19 9.98
N GLY A 75 -12.08 -11.89 10.57
CA GLY A 75 -11.34 -13.00 9.96
C GLY A 75 -10.17 -12.55 9.06
N GLU A 76 -9.77 -11.27 9.09
CA GLU A 76 -8.78 -10.67 8.21
C GLU A 76 -7.39 -11.31 8.27
N CYS A 77 -7.09 -12.01 9.37
CA CYS A 77 -5.86 -12.79 9.54
C CYS A 77 -5.99 -14.27 9.14
N ASP A 78 -7.15 -14.75 8.69
CA ASP A 78 -7.40 -16.17 8.34
C ASP A 78 -6.79 -16.56 6.98
N VAL A 79 -5.55 -16.15 6.73
CA VAL A 79 -4.81 -16.39 5.49
C VAL A 79 -4.20 -17.79 5.40
N GLU A 80 -4.48 -18.65 6.38
CA GLU A 80 -3.96 -20.01 6.43
C GLU A 80 -4.42 -20.83 5.22
N GLY A 81 -3.49 -21.52 4.59
CA GLY A 81 -3.78 -22.30 3.38
C GLY A 81 -3.69 -21.53 2.06
N TRP A 82 -3.47 -20.21 2.08
CA TRP A 82 -3.19 -19.46 0.86
C TRP A 82 -1.89 -19.93 0.22
N LYS A 83 -1.91 -20.14 -1.10
CA LYS A 83 -0.77 -20.63 -1.89
C LYS A 83 -0.71 -19.91 -3.23
N ASP A 84 0.48 -19.94 -3.83
CA ASP A 84 0.75 -19.32 -5.12
C ASP A 84 0.48 -17.81 -5.14
N ILE A 85 0.54 -17.16 -3.97
CA ILE A 85 0.37 -15.72 -3.82
C ILE A 85 1.63 -15.00 -4.32
N VAL A 86 1.45 -13.96 -5.10
CA VAL A 86 2.52 -13.12 -5.65
C VAL A 86 2.46 -11.67 -5.18
N ALA A 87 1.30 -11.21 -4.71
CA ALA A 87 1.12 -9.91 -4.06
C ALA A 87 0.04 -10.00 -2.99
N ILE A 88 0.14 -9.12 -2.00
CA ILE A 88 -0.80 -8.97 -0.88
C ILE A 88 -1.19 -7.51 -0.72
N SER A 89 -2.38 -7.26 -0.22
CA SER A 89 -2.83 -5.95 0.21
C SER A 89 -3.80 -6.11 1.39
N ALA A 90 -3.49 -5.43 2.48
CA ALA A 90 -4.34 -5.36 3.66
C ALA A 90 -5.19 -4.08 3.59
N GLY A 91 -6.48 -4.20 3.73
CA GLY A 91 -7.44 -3.11 3.85
C GLY A 91 -7.74 -2.80 5.32
N ASN A 92 -8.86 -2.13 5.60
CA ASN A 92 -9.23 -1.86 6.99
C ASN A 92 -9.58 -3.17 7.72
N ASN A 93 -10.55 -3.92 7.22
CA ASN A 93 -11.06 -5.17 7.82
C ASN A 93 -11.09 -6.31 6.78
N HIS A 94 -10.12 -6.39 5.90
CA HIS A 94 -10.03 -7.46 4.92
C HIS A 94 -8.61 -7.60 4.37
N THR A 95 -8.29 -8.79 3.91
CA THR A 95 -7.01 -9.11 3.29
C THR A 95 -7.20 -9.65 1.88
N VAL A 96 -6.37 -9.18 0.96
CA VAL A 96 -6.42 -9.53 -0.46
C VAL A 96 -5.10 -10.15 -0.90
N GLY A 97 -5.18 -11.26 -1.62
CA GLY A 97 -4.05 -11.96 -2.22
C GLY A 97 -4.20 -12.11 -3.72
N LEU A 98 -3.23 -11.66 -4.49
CA LEU A 98 -3.12 -11.90 -5.92
C LEU A 98 -2.39 -13.22 -6.16
N LYS A 99 -3.01 -14.12 -6.91
CA LYS A 99 -2.38 -15.37 -7.32
C LYS A 99 -1.57 -15.23 -8.61
N LYS A 100 -0.62 -16.12 -8.78
CA LYS A 100 0.26 -16.17 -9.96
C LYS A 100 -0.50 -16.31 -11.29
N ASP A 101 -1.70 -16.88 -11.28
CA ASP A 101 -2.55 -17.05 -12.46
C ASP A 101 -3.42 -15.81 -12.78
N GLY A 102 -3.31 -14.74 -12.00
CA GLY A 102 -4.07 -13.50 -12.18
C GLY A 102 -5.47 -13.53 -11.56
N THR A 103 -5.81 -14.57 -10.79
CA THR A 103 -7.01 -14.58 -9.94
C THR A 103 -6.73 -13.97 -8.57
N VAL A 104 -7.77 -13.57 -7.85
CA VAL A 104 -7.66 -12.89 -6.56
C VAL A 104 -8.40 -13.70 -5.50
N VAL A 105 -7.80 -13.83 -4.33
CA VAL A 105 -8.44 -14.36 -3.11
C VAL A 105 -8.62 -13.22 -2.11
N VAL A 106 -9.72 -13.24 -1.39
CA VAL A 106 -10.07 -12.23 -0.38
C VAL A 106 -10.60 -12.93 0.86
N ILE A 107 -10.24 -12.39 2.02
CA ILE A 107 -10.91 -12.62 3.29
C ILE A 107 -11.55 -11.31 3.72
N GLY A 108 -12.81 -11.35 4.13
CA GLY A 108 -13.62 -10.19 4.44
C GLY A 108 -14.72 -9.93 3.40
N ALA A 109 -15.26 -8.71 3.36
CA ALA A 109 -16.55 -8.40 2.72
C ALA A 109 -16.53 -8.20 1.19
N CYS A 110 -15.41 -8.41 0.49
CA CYS A 110 -15.30 -8.14 -0.95
C CYS A 110 -15.37 -9.44 -1.77
N ASP A 111 -16.20 -9.48 -2.82
CA ASP A 111 -16.30 -10.62 -3.74
C ASP A 111 -15.54 -10.35 -5.05
N THR A 112 -14.40 -11.00 -5.21
CA THR A 112 -13.53 -10.91 -6.40
C THR A 112 -13.58 -12.15 -7.29
N ALA A 113 -14.54 -13.07 -7.09
CA ALA A 113 -14.58 -14.38 -7.74
C ALA A 113 -14.58 -14.33 -9.28
N ASN A 114 -15.02 -13.23 -9.88
CA ASN A 114 -15.06 -13.04 -11.32
C ASN A 114 -13.85 -12.29 -11.89
N TRP A 115 -12.85 -11.95 -11.05
CA TRP A 115 -11.68 -11.20 -11.50
C TRP A 115 -10.67 -12.13 -12.16
N THR A 116 -10.25 -11.75 -13.36
CA THR A 116 -9.22 -12.43 -14.16
C THR A 116 -8.25 -11.41 -14.75
N ASP A 117 -7.08 -11.86 -15.11
CA ASP A 117 -6.02 -11.05 -15.72
C ASP A 117 -5.56 -9.89 -14.84
N ILE A 118 -5.71 -10.03 -13.51
CA ILE A 118 -5.25 -9.04 -12.54
C ILE A 118 -3.71 -9.11 -12.43
N VAL A 119 -3.09 -7.93 -12.42
CA VAL A 119 -1.63 -7.76 -12.33
C VAL A 119 -1.20 -6.95 -11.09
N ALA A 120 -2.14 -6.20 -10.48
CA ALA A 120 -1.94 -5.53 -9.20
C ALA A 120 -3.26 -5.44 -8.45
N ILE A 121 -3.18 -5.37 -7.12
CA ILE A 121 -4.31 -5.23 -6.20
C ILE A 121 -4.02 -4.11 -5.21
N SER A 122 -5.06 -3.43 -4.74
CA SER A 122 -4.99 -2.52 -3.61
C SER A 122 -6.31 -2.52 -2.85
N ALA A 123 -6.23 -2.69 -1.54
CA ALA A 123 -7.37 -2.71 -0.63
C ALA A 123 -7.52 -1.34 0.05
N GLY A 124 -8.72 -0.78 0.01
CA GLY A 124 -9.11 0.43 0.72
C GLY A 124 -9.87 0.12 2.01
N TYR A 125 -10.71 1.05 2.48
CA TYR A 125 -11.46 0.89 3.73
C TYR A 125 -12.47 -0.29 3.65
N ALA A 126 -13.39 -0.24 2.71
CA ALA A 126 -14.41 -1.28 2.51
C ALA A 126 -14.59 -1.59 1.02
N TYR A 127 -13.51 -1.52 0.27
CA TYR A 127 -13.46 -1.82 -1.15
C TYR A 127 -12.09 -2.33 -1.55
N THR A 128 -12.04 -3.00 -2.68
CA THR A 128 -10.81 -3.50 -3.29
C THR A 128 -10.76 -3.08 -4.74
N VAL A 129 -9.59 -2.69 -5.21
CA VAL A 129 -9.34 -2.42 -6.63
C VAL A 129 -8.32 -3.38 -7.20
N GLY A 130 -8.52 -3.74 -8.45
CA GLY A 130 -7.63 -4.57 -9.25
C GLY A 130 -7.23 -3.87 -10.54
N LEU A 131 -5.95 -3.87 -10.86
CA LEU A 131 -5.44 -3.44 -12.15
C LEU A 131 -5.34 -4.64 -13.08
N LYS A 132 -5.97 -4.55 -14.24
CA LYS A 132 -5.86 -5.57 -15.28
C LYS A 132 -4.64 -5.37 -16.16
N LYS A 133 -4.22 -6.44 -16.81
CA LYS A 133 -3.06 -6.44 -17.73
C LYS A 133 -3.19 -5.42 -18.89
N ASP A 134 -4.41 -5.06 -19.28
CA ASP A 134 -4.69 -4.09 -20.34
C ASP A 134 -4.67 -2.62 -19.85
N GLY A 135 -4.38 -2.39 -18.56
CA GLY A 135 -4.34 -1.08 -17.94
C GLY A 135 -5.70 -0.55 -17.47
N THR A 136 -6.76 -1.38 -17.52
CA THR A 136 -8.06 -1.02 -16.93
C THR A 136 -8.11 -1.33 -15.43
N VAL A 137 -8.85 -0.54 -14.67
CA VAL A 137 -9.08 -0.72 -13.24
C VAL A 137 -10.48 -1.28 -13.03
N VAL A 138 -10.59 -2.28 -12.15
CA VAL A 138 -11.85 -2.85 -11.68
C VAL A 138 -11.94 -2.68 -10.17
N GLY A 139 -13.14 -2.53 -9.64
CA GLY A 139 -13.37 -2.38 -8.21
C GLY A 139 -14.55 -3.21 -7.72
N VAL A 140 -14.55 -3.51 -6.43
CA VAL A 140 -15.63 -4.18 -5.71
C VAL A 140 -15.71 -3.62 -4.28
N GLY A 141 -16.90 -3.63 -3.70
CA GLY A 141 -17.18 -3.07 -2.39
C GLY A 141 -17.86 -1.71 -2.45
N TRP A 142 -17.68 -0.89 -1.43
CA TRP A 142 -18.34 0.41 -1.35
C TRP A 142 -17.77 1.39 -2.37
N ASN A 143 -18.66 2.03 -3.15
CA ASN A 143 -18.31 3.02 -4.18
C ASN A 143 -19.02 4.37 -3.96
N ARG A 144 -19.16 4.80 -2.72
CA ARG A 144 -19.98 5.97 -2.34
C ARG A 144 -19.53 7.26 -3.03
N TYR A 145 -18.24 7.45 -3.23
CA TYR A 145 -17.65 8.67 -3.83
C TYR A 145 -17.07 8.41 -5.22
N GLY A 146 -17.43 7.29 -5.88
CA GLY A 146 -16.78 6.91 -7.15
C GLY A 146 -15.34 6.44 -6.97
N ARG A 147 -15.01 5.79 -5.84
CA ARG A 147 -13.65 5.42 -5.40
C ARG A 147 -12.83 4.60 -6.40
N TYR A 148 -13.47 3.99 -7.37
CA TYR A 148 -12.83 3.22 -8.43
C TYR A 148 -13.40 3.50 -9.82
N ASP A 149 -14.02 4.67 -10.00
CA ASP A 149 -14.63 5.07 -11.28
C ASP A 149 -13.58 5.71 -12.18
N PHE A 150 -12.65 4.90 -12.70
CA PHE A 150 -11.61 5.32 -13.64
C PHE A 150 -12.10 5.42 -15.09
N GLU A 151 -13.36 5.80 -15.32
CA GLU A 151 -13.94 5.90 -16.67
C GLU A 151 -13.09 6.80 -17.58
N GLY A 152 -12.74 6.26 -18.76
CA GLY A 152 -11.92 6.97 -19.75
C GLY A 152 -10.43 7.05 -19.43
N SER A 153 -9.98 6.57 -18.26
CA SER A 153 -8.55 6.46 -17.94
C SER A 153 -7.96 5.21 -18.60
N THR A 154 -6.87 5.41 -19.31
CA THR A 154 -6.10 4.36 -19.98
C THR A 154 -4.66 4.39 -19.53
N ASP A 155 -3.92 3.33 -19.84
CA ASP A 155 -2.48 3.23 -19.57
C ASP A 155 -2.10 3.30 -18.08
N ILE A 156 -3.00 2.87 -17.16
CA ILE A 156 -2.69 2.74 -15.75
C ILE A 156 -1.69 1.59 -15.57
N VAL A 157 -0.62 1.86 -14.82
CA VAL A 157 0.47 0.91 -14.55
C VAL A 157 0.64 0.59 -13.06
N ALA A 158 0.06 1.41 -12.18
CA ALA A 158 0.00 1.15 -10.75
C ALA A 158 -1.25 1.79 -10.14
N ILE A 159 -1.74 1.22 -9.06
CA ILE A 159 -2.90 1.68 -8.29
C ILE A 159 -2.54 1.72 -6.81
N SER A 160 -3.12 2.66 -6.08
CA SER A 160 -3.10 2.74 -4.62
C SER A 160 -4.45 3.19 -4.12
N ALA A 161 -5.07 2.38 -3.27
CA ALA A 161 -6.35 2.64 -2.64
C ALA A 161 -6.16 2.72 -1.13
N TYR A 162 -6.81 3.66 -0.51
CA TYR A 162 -6.92 3.76 0.94
C TYR A 162 -8.28 4.40 1.24
N ASN A 163 -8.69 4.49 2.49
CA ASN A 163 -9.95 5.08 2.93
C ASN A 163 -11.01 5.26 1.80
N ASP A 164 -11.19 6.46 1.26
CA ASP A 164 -12.29 6.84 0.36
C ASP A 164 -11.83 7.32 -1.02
N HIS A 165 -10.55 7.17 -1.37
CA HIS A 165 -10.04 7.52 -2.69
C HIS A 165 -9.04 6.50 -3.25
N THR A 166 -8.90 6.49 -4.54
CA THR A 166 -7.94 5.64 -5.27
C THR A 166 -7.12 6.48 -6.25
N VAL A 167 -5.83 6.20 -6.28
CA VAL A 167 -4.86 6.87 -7.13
C VAL A 167 -4.34 5.90 -8.18
N GLY A 168 -4.27 6.34 -9.43
CA GLY A 168 -3.75 5.60 -10.55
C GLY A 168 -2.54 6.30 -11.17
N LEU A 169 -1.41 5.60 -11.26
CA LEU A 169 -0.22 6.06 -11.98
C LEU A 169 -0.32 5.63 -13.44
N LYS A 170 -0.15 6.58 -14.35
CA LYS A 170 -0.10 6.32 -15.79
C LYS A 170 1.33 6.03 -16.26
N LYS A 171 1.44 5.32 -17.36
CA LYS A 171 2.70 4.92 -17.99
C LYS A 171 3.63 6.12 -18.34
N ASP A 172 3.06 7.29 -18.58
CA ASP A 172 3.80 8.51 -18.90
C ASP A 172 4.29 9.28 -17.66
N GLY A 173 4.01 8.75 -16.45
CA GLY A 173 4.38 9.38 -15.17
C GLY A 173 3.43 10.46 -14.70
N THR A 174 2.27 10.62 -15.32
CA THR A 174 1.17 11.44 -14.81
C THR A 174 0.29 10.61 -13.87
N VAL A 175 -0.53 11.28 -13.06
CA VAL A 175 -1.35 10.64 -12.03
C VAL A 175 -2.82 11.05 -12.21
N VAL A 176 -3.72 10.16 -11.90
CA VAL A 176 -5.17 10.41 -11.77
C VAL A 176 -5.62 9.93 -10.41
N ALA A 177 -6.59 10.61 -9.82
CA ALA A 177 -7.21 10.18 -8.57
C ALA A 177 -8.73 10.27 -8.70
N VAL A 178 -9.44 9.37 -8.01
CA VAL A 178 -10.90 9.30 -7.98
C VAL A 178 -11.36 8.97 -6.56
N GLY A 179 -12.52 9.45 -6.19
CA GLY A 179 -13.11 9.21 -4.87
C GLY A 179 -13.42 10.50 -4.15
N ASP A 180 -13.34 10.46 -2.83
CA ASP A 180 -13.49 11.62 -1.97
C ASP A 180 -12.37 12.66 -2.21
N ASP A 181 -12.73 13.95 -2.19
CA ASP A 181 -11.82 15.06 -2.46
C ASP A 181 -12.11 16.28 -1.54
N ASP A 182 -12.75 16.05 -0.41
CA ASP A 182 -13.13 17.12 0.51
C ASP A 182 -11.90 17.85 1.09
N GLU A 183 -10.75 17.20 1.17
CA GLU A 183 -9.47 17.74 1.66
C GLU A 183 -8.45 18.02 0.52
N GLY A 184 -8.83 17.85 -0.76
CA GLY A 184 -7.94 18.02 -1.91
C GLY A 184 -6.99 16.84 -2.13
N GLN A 185 -7.32 15.66 -1.60
CA GLN A 185 -6.51 14.44 -1.76
C GLN A 185 -6.48 13.92 -3.20
N CYS A 186 -7.40 14.37 -4.06
CA CYS A 186 -7.42 14.08 -5.49
C CYS A 186 -6.78 15.18 -6.36
N ASP A 187 -6.24 16.25 -5.79
CA ASP A 187 -5.64 17.38 -6.50
C ASP A 187 -4.24 17.05 -7.08
N VAL A 188 -4.15 15.95 -7.81
CA VAL A 188 -2.91 15.44 -8.42
C VAL A 188 -2.66 15.98 -9.83
N GLU A 189 -3.51 16.91 -10.32
CA GLU A 189 -3.38 17.51 -11.65
C GLU A 189 -2.02 18.23 -11.79
N GLY A 190 -1.35 17.97 -12.90
CA GLY A 190 -0.03 18.55 -13.16
C GLY A 190 1.16 17.79 -12.60
N TRP A 191 0.93 16.72 -11.82
CA TRP A 191 2.03 15.84 -11.39
C TRP A 191 2.67 15.16 -12.60
N LYS A 192 4.02 15.16 -12.64
CA LYS A 192 4.84 14.61 -13.72
C LYS A 192 6.04 13.89 -13.15
N ASP A 193 6.60 13.00 -13.96
CA ASP A 193 7.77 12.20 -13.60
C ASP A 193 7.56 11.34 -12.34
N ILE A 194 6.30 11.00 -12.04
CA ILE A 194 5.95 10.13 -10.92
C ILE A 194 6.30 8.67 -11.27
N VAL A 195 6.93 7.98 -10.33
CA VAL A 195 7.33 6.57 -10.46
C VAL A 195 6.69 5.65 -9.40
N ALA A 196 6.13 6.25 -8.33
CA ALA A 196 5.35 5.54 -7.35
C ALA A 196 4.31 6.47 -6.72
N ILE A 197 3.20 5.91 -6.29
CA ILE A 197 2.07 6.58 -5.64
C ILE A 197 1.70 5.86 -4.36
N SER A 198 1.15 6.59 -3.39
CA SER A 198 0.53 6.04 -2.20
C SER A 198 -0.63 6.93 -1.77
N ALA A 199 -1.81 6.32 -1.63
CA ALA A 199 -2.97 6.96 -1.02
C ALA A 199 -2.90 6.79 0.50
N GLY A 200 -3.15 7.85 1.25
CA GLY A 200 -3.39 7.86 2.68
C GLY A 200 -4.85 8.08 3.02
N TYR A 201 -5.17 8.46 4.26
CA TYR A 201 -6.57 8.63 4.67
C TYR A 201 -7.21 9.82 3.93
N TYR A 202 -6.61 11.00 4.03
CA TYR A 202 -7.05 12.24 3.36
C TYR A 202 -5.91 12.93 2.60
N HIS A 203 -4.85 12.19 2.22
CA HIS A 203 -3.75 12.76 1.45
C HIS A 203 -3.22 11.76 0.41
N THR A 204 -2.56 12.26 -0.59
CA THR A 204 -1.93 11.48 -1.66
C THR A 204 -0.46 11.85 -1.77
N VAL A 205 0.40 10.85 -1.92
CA VAL A 205 1.84 11.01 -2.01
C VAL A 205 2.35 10.46 -3.34
N GLY A 206 3.22 11.20 -4.01
CA GLY A 206 3.88 10.82 -5.25
C GLY A 206 5.40 10.87 -5.14
N LEU A 207 6.07 9.77 -5.46
CA LEU A 207 7.52 9.71 -5.58
C LEU A 207 7.93 10.07 -7.01
N LYS A 208 8.81 11.05 -7.16
CA LYS A 208 9.37 11.43 -8.45
C LYS A 208 10.62 10.60 -8.80
N LYS A 209 10.89 10.52 -10.09
CA LYS A 209 12.04 9.79 -10.63
C LYS A 209 13.40 10.25 -10.09
N ASP A 210 13.50 11.51 -9.67
CA ASP A 210 14.73 12.09 -9.10
C ASP A 210 14.89 11.81 -7.59
N GLY A 211 13.96 11.10 -6.98
CA GLY A 211 13.96 10.76 -5.55
C GLY A 211 13.40 11.85 -4.64
N THR A 212 12.79 12.90 -5.19
CA THR A 212 12.00 13.87 -4.44
C THR A 212 10.54 13.39 -4.31
N VAL A 213 9.79 13.95 -3.36
CA VAL A 213 8.41 13.55 -3.06
C VAL A 213 7.48 14.75 -3.16
N VAL A 214 6.27 14.52 -3.60
CA VAL A 214 5.16 15.49 -3.60
C VAL A 214 3.98 14.90 -2.85
N ALA A 215 3.19 15.76 -2.21
CA ALA A 215 1.97 15.37 -1.52
C ALA A 215 0.90 16.44 -1.67
N VAL A 216 -0.37 16.02 -1.62
CA VAL A 216 -1.57 16.88 -1.60
C VAL A 216 -2.60 16.29 -0.65
N GLY A 217 -3.55 17.09 -0.23
CA GLY A 217 -4.61 16.71 0.70
C GLY A 217 -4.40 17.32 2.06
N ASP A 218 -5.02 16.72 3.08
CA ASP A 218 -4.91 17.16 4.46
C ASP A 218 -3.45 17.23 4.95
N ASN A 219 -3.14 18.26 5.73
CA ASN A 219 -1.83 18.50 6.31
C ASN A 219 -1.91 19.02 7.76
N GLU A 220 -2.99 18.70 8.49
CA GLU A 220 -3.16 19.17 9.87
C GLU A 220 -2.04 18.70 10.79
N TYR A 221 -1.55 17.49 10.60
CA TYR A 221 -0.44 16.88 11.35
C TYR A 221 0.92 17.01 10.66
N GLY A 222 0.99 17.66 9.49
CA GLY A 222 2.23 17.78 8.73
C GLY A 222 2.54 16.58 7.84
N GLN A 223 1.55 15.70 7.55
CA GLN A 223 1.70 14.51 6.72
C GLN A 223 2.09 14.79 5.27
N CYS A 224 1.87 16.02 4.79
CA CYS A 224 2.28 16.47 3.47
C CYS A 224 3.62 17.24 3.45
N ASN A 225 4.31 17.41 4.59
CA ASN A 225 5.57 18.16 4.69
C ASN A 225 6.78 17.34 4.19
N VAL A 226 6.78 16.99 2.91
CA VAL A 226 7.76 16.09 2.26
C VAL A 226 8.71 16.82 1.30
N GLU A 227 8.61 18.14 1.15
CA GLU A 227 9.34 18.95 0.17
C GLU A 227 10.86 18.91 0.28
N ASP A 228 11.39 18.68 1.50
CA ASP A 228 12.83 18.56 1.75
C ASP A 228 13.37 17.13 1.58
N TRP A 229 12.50 16.16 1.29
CA TRP A 229 12.91 14.78 1.14
C TRP A 229 13.70 14.55 -0.15
N LYS A 230 14.81 13.83 -0.04
CA LYS A 230 15.72 13.48 -1.12
C LYS A 230 16.19 12.04 -1.00
N ASP A 231 16.63 11.49 -2.13
CA ASP A 231 17.13 10.11 -2.21
C ASP A 231 16.07 9.07 -1.76
N ILE A 232 14.78 9.39 -1.89
CA ILE A 232 13.68 8.48 -1.59
C ILE A 232 13.54 7.44 -2.71
N VAL A 233 13.34 6.19 -2.34
CA VAL A 233 13.18 5.04 -3.26
C VAL A 233 11.86 4.30 -3.07
N ALA A 234 11.19 4.50 -1.93
CA ALA A 234 9.83 4.03 -1.68
C ALA A 234 9.08 5.00 -0.76
N ILE A 235 7.78 5.02 -0.88
CA ILE A 235 6.85 5.82 -0.07
C ILE A 235 5.70 4.95 0.42
N SER A 236 5.15 5.28 1.57
CA SER A 236 3.89 4.77 2.09
C SER A 236 3.16 5.86 2.85
N ALA A 237 1.91 6.10 2.52
CA ALA A 237 1.00 6.97 3.24
C ALA A 237 0.11 6.12 4.16
N GLY A 238 -0.04 6.52 5.40
CA GLY A 238 -0.98 5.98 6.38
C GLY A 238 -2.16 6.93 6.57
N ASP A 239 -2.76 6.94 7.78
CA ASP A 239 -3.88 7.85 8.04
C ASP A 239 -3.40 9.31 8.01
N GLU A 240 -2.58 9.69 8.96
CA GLU A 240 -2.13 11.07 9.19
C GLU A 240 -0.61 11.18 9.15
N ARG A 241 0.06 10.31 8.39
CA ARG A 241 1.52 10.31 8.23
C ARG A 241 1.97 9.81 6.87
N THR A 242 3.16 10.21 6.53
CA THR A 242 3.88 9.73 5.35
C THR A 242 5.23 9.15 5.76
N VAL A 243 5.56 8.01 5.20
CA VAL A 243 6.82 7.27 5.41
C VAL A 243 7.60 7.22 4.11
N GLY A 244 8.90 7.50 4.18
CA GLY A 244 9.82 7.44 3.06
C GLY A 244 11.01 6.53 3.36
N LEU A 245 11.32 5.60 2.45
CA LEU A 245 12.55 4.81 2.49
C LEU A 245 13.61 5.50 1.65
N LYS A 246 14.75 5.78 2.26
CA LYS A 246 15.92 6.31 1.55
C LYS A 246 16.75 5.21 0.91
N LYS A 247 17.49 5.58 -0.11
CA LYS A 247 18.40 4.73 -0.87
C LYS A 247 19.51 4.08 0.01
N ASP A 248 19.82 4.65 1.17
CA ASP A 248 20.78 4.08 2.13
C ASP A 248 20.14 3.07 3.10
N GLY A 249 18.84 2.77 2.97
CA GLY A 249 18.10 1.85 3.81
C GLY A 249 17.58 2.46 5.11
N THR A 250 17.74 3.77 5.32
CA THR A 250 17.12 4.48 6.45
C THR A 250 15.70 4.92 6.11
N VAL A 251 14.86 5.11 7.13
CA VAL A 251 13.46 5.50 6.99
C VAL A 251 13.24 6.89 7.58
N VAL A 252 12.44 7.69 6.91
CA VAL A 252 12.01 9.03 7.37
C VAL A 252 10.49 9.07 7.42
N THR A 253 9.96 9.87 8.35
CA THR A 253 8.53 10.03 8.56
C THR A 253 8.17 11.49 8.78
N VAL A 254 6.96 11.88 8.41
CA VAL A 254 6.29 13.12 8.80
C VAL A 254 4.84 12.81 9.14
N GLY A 255 4.21 13.63 9.97
CA GLY A 255 2.83 13.46 10.41
C GLY A 255 2.73 13.00 11.86
N TRP A 256 1.57 12.49 12.23
CA TRP A 256 1.19 12.13 13.58
C TRP A 256 2.02 10.97 14.16
N ASN A 257 2.32 11.03 15.49
CA ASN A 257 3.18 10.04 16.18
C ASN A 257 2.82 9.81 17.66
N ASP A 258 1.58 9.97 18.08
CA ASP A 258 1.23 9.84 19.50
C ASP A 258 1.35 8.40 20.03
N ASP A 259 1.20 7.38 19.12
CA ASP A 259 1.34 5.95 19.46
C ASP A 259 2.72 5.37 19.11
N GLY A 260 3.71 6.22 18.78
CA GLY A 260 5.05 5.77 18.40
C GLY A 260 5.16 5.16 17.01
N GLN A 261 4.13 5.29 16.17
CA GLN A 261 4.07 4.72 14.82
C GLN A 261 5.05 5.36 13.83
N SER A 262 5.67 6.46 14.20
CA SER A 262 6.76 7.12 13.47
C SER A 262 8.16 6.90 14.08
N ASP A 263 8.29 6.03 15.10
CA ASP A 263 9.56 5.78 15.82
C ASP A 263 10.50 4.83 15.05
N VAL A 264 10.75 5.16 13.79
CA VAL A 264 11.53 4.37 12.83
C VAL A 264 13.03 4.75 12.81
N SER A 265 13.47 5.68 13.65
CA SER A 265 14.85 6.22 13.62
C SER A 265 15.94 5.18 13.90
N SER A 266 15.60 4.09 14.57
CA SER A 266 16.49 2.95 14.83
C SER A 266 16.53 1.92 13.69
N TRP A 267 15.67 2.07 12.68
CA TRP A 267 15.59 1.11 11.59
C TRP A 267 16.77 1.26 10.63
N THR A 268 17.45 0.17 10.43
CA THR A 268 18.55 0.02 9.47
C THR A 268 18.32 -1.22 8.64
N ASP A 269 18.97 -1.29 7.49
CA ASP A 269 18.90 -2.44 6.60
C ASP A 269 17.49 -2.74 6.06
N ILE A 270 16.64 -1.73 5.98
CA ILE A 270 15.35 -1.89 5.30
C ILE A 270 15.59 -2.17 3.83
N LYS A 271 14.92 -3.22 3.34
CA LYS A 271 15.09 -3.72 1.98
C LYS A 271 14.65 -2.67 0.95
N LEU A 272 15.52 -2.39 0.01
CA LEU A 272 15.16 -1.54 -1.13
C LEU A 272 14.18 -2.27 -2.06
N PRO A 273 13.24 -1.55 -2.70
CA PRO A 273 12.35 -2.15 -3.69
C PRO A 273 13.15 -2.69 -4.88
N GLU A 274 12.75 -3.88 -5.35
CA GLU A 274 13.34 -4.55 -6.52
C GLU A 274 12.68 -4.10 -7.81
#